data_609287c08a2014768e7d97f0362e825b
#
_entry.id   609287c08a2014768e7d97f0362e825b
#
_cell.length_a   1.000
_cell.length_b   1.000
_cell.length_c   1.000
_cell.angle_alpha   90.00
_cell.angle_beta   90.00
_cell.angle_gamma   90.00
#
_symmetry.space_group_name_H-M   'P 1'
#
loop_
_entity.id
_entity.type
_entity.pdbx_description
1 polymer ?
#
loop_
_entity_poly.entity_id
_entity_poly.type
_entity_poly.pdbx_seq_one_letter_code
_entity_poly.pdbx_strand_id
1 'polypeptide(L)'
;MNLSVPEGFFQVANRARFELRGPDAIRYLNGQVSIDIARLSPGKARPACLLTAKGKLCAPLQIWRQGDSLIIEGPSELSETIQARLERYIIADDVELLPAAQPAPLFHIVSSSPAPSLAIDRIGLLGFDTTEKPVGLPEFSLGEIELLRINRGVPIWGRELTEDTLPQEARLEDLAVDFDKGCYVGQETVSRLKSVGRVNKRLHGFLGSSELPAGVPLFLRPPGDPSTAGQITSHAHDFDMAQTAALGYLNRQFETLTRFEIADETGRVLGEVERREFPIL
;
A
#
# COMPACT_ATOMS: atom_id res chain seq x y z
N MET A 1 -11.54 -21.60 6.98
CA MET A 1 -10.45 -21.84 7.96
C MET A 1 -9.99 -20.47 8.45
N ASN A 2 -10.06 -20.21 9.76
CA ASN A 2 -9.41 -19.04 10.33
C ASN A 2 -7.90 -19.29 10.28
N LEU A 3 -7.22 -18.80 9.26
CA LEU A 3 -5.78 -18.75 9.25
C LEU A 3 -5.38 -17.85 10.42
N SER A 4 -4.77 -18.41 11.44
CA SER A 4 -4.18 -17.63 12.53
C SER A 4 -3.20 -16.64 11.89
N VAL A 5 -3.28 -15.37 12.30
CA VAL A 5 -2.29 -14.37 11.88
C VAL A 5 -0.90 -14.90 12.26
N PRO A 6 0.02 -15.07 11.31
CA PRO A 6 1.35 -15.55 11.63
C PRO A 6 2.04 -14.54 12.55
N GLU A 7 2.63 -15.02 13.65
CA GLU A 7 3.45 -14.19 14.53
C GLU A 7 4.91 -14.30 14.11
N GLY A 8 5.59 -13.16 14.03
CA GLY A 8 6.98 -13.09 13.62
C GLY A 8 7.43 -11.65 13.44
N PHE A 9 8.64 -11.47 12.94
CA PHE A 9 9.16 -10.14 12.69
C PHE A 9 10.01 -10.08 11.41
N PHE A 10 10.24 -8.86 10.95
CA PHE A 10 11.18 -8.58 9.87
C PHE A 10 11.86 -7.22 10.05
N GLN A 11 13.01 -7.04 9.44
CA GLN A 11 13.68 -5.75 9.42
C GLN A 11 12.99 -4.83 8.41
N VAL A 12 12.60 -3.64 8.87
CA VAL A 12 11.98 -2.62 8.02
C VAL A 12 13.06 -2.00 7.13
N ALA A 13 12.82 -1.99 5.82
CA ALA A 13 13.66 -1.28 4.87
C ALA A 13 13.65 0.24 5.12
N ASN A 14 14.62 0.94 4.58
CA ASN A 14 14.76 2.38 4.74
C ASN A 14 13.48 3.11 4.32
N ARG A 15 13.01 3.98 5.23
CA ARG A 15 11.83 4.82 5.02
C ARG A 15 12.25 6.28 5.13
N ALA A 16 11.61 7.16 4.36
CA ALA A 16 11.71 8.59 4.58
C ALA A 16 10.75 8.98 5.70
N ARG A 17 11.24 9.72 6.69
CA ARG A 17 10.43 10.27 7.79
C ARG A 17 10.58 11.78 7.85
N PHE A 18 9.46 12.42 8.13
CA PHE A 18 9.38 13.85 8.36
C PHE A 18 8.59 14.10 9.65
N GLU A 19 9.00 15.12 10.37
CA GLU A 19 8.28 15.64 11.52
C GLU A 19 7.67 16.98 11.15
N LEU A 20 6.37 17.12 11.29
CA LEU A 20 5.64 18.37 11.11
C LEU A 20 5.25 18.92 12.48
N ARG A 21 5.73 20.11 12.79
CA ARG A 21 5.50 20.84 14.03
C ARG A 21 4.78 22.15 13.77
N GLY A 22 4.26 22.75 14.83
CA GLY A 22 3.66 24.09 14.82
C GLY A 22 2.17 24.06 15.14
N PRO A 23 1.62 25.21 15.56
CA PRO A 23 0.23 25.33 15.98
C PRO A 23 -0.75 25.01 14.86
N ASP A 24 -0.37 25.21 13.61
CA ASP A 24 -1.19 24.95 12.43
C ASP A 24 -0.98 23.54 11.84
N ALA A 25 -0.11 22.70 12.39
CA ALA A 25 0.30 21.41 11.81
C ALA A 25 -0.90 20.50 11.45
N ILE A 26 -1.88 20.38 12.34
CA ILE A 26 -3.09 19.57 12.11
C ILE A 26 -3.90 20.14 10.95
N ARG A 27 -4.20 21.44 10.97
CA ARG A 27 -4.99 22.11 9.93
C ARG A 27 -4.29 22.04 8.58
N TYR A 28 -3.00 22.35 8.57
CA TYR A 28 -2.18 22.32 7.37
C TYR A 28 -2.15 20.91 6.75
N LEU A 29 -1.71 19.87 7.50
CA LEU A 29 -1.59 18.53 6.97
C LEU A 29 -2.95 17.95 6.56
N ASN A 30 -4.01 18.33 7.27
CA ASN A 30 -5.37 17.94 6.88
C ASN A 30 -5.74 18.43 5.47
N GLY A 31 -5.23 19.56 5.02
CA GLY A 31 -5.40 20.07 3.64
C GLY A 31 -4.47 19.40 2.61
N GLN A 32 -3.45 18.66 3.03
CA GLN A 32 -2.45 18.08 2.12
C GLN A 32 -2.68 16.60 1.81
N VAL A 33 -3.29 15.84 2.72
CA VAL A 33 -3.44 14.39 2.61
C VAL A 33 -4.89 13.93 2.63
N SER A 34 -5.13 12.72 2.18
CA SER A 34 -6.47 12.15 1.97
C SER A 34 -7.22 11.72 3.22
N ILE A 35 -6.56 11.62 4.38
CA ILE A 35 -7.20 11.24 5.66
C ILE A 35 -7.44 12.44 6.58
N ASP A 36 -8.37 12.30 7.51
CA ASP A 36 -8.66 13.30 8.54
C ASP A 36 -7.63 13.23 9.67
N ILE A 37 -6.71 14.20 9.69
CA ILE A 37 -5.63 14.32 10.67
C ILE A 37 -6.17 14.61 12.08
N ALA A 38 -7.30 15.32 12.17
CA ALA A 38 -7.91 15.62 13.46
C ALA A 38 -8.44 14.36 14.17
N ARG A 39 -8.78 13.32 13.39
CA ARG A 39 -9.28 12.02 13.89
C ARG A 39 -8.19 10.98 14.12
N LEU A 40 -6.91 11.32 14.01
CA LEU A 40 -5.83 10.40 14.33
C LEU A 40 -5.88 9.98 15.80
N SER A 41 -6.04 8.68 16.03
CA SER A 41 -6.00 8.11 17.38
C SER A 41 -4.57 8.05 17.91
N PRO A 42 -4.32 8.42 19.16
CA PRO A 42 -3.01 8.22 19.78
C PRO A 42 -2.56 6.76 19.70
N GLY A 43 -1.26 6.56 19.51
CA GLY A 43 -0.65 5.22 19.46
C GLY A 43 -1.00 4.38 18.23
N LYS A 44 -1.58 4.97 17.18
CA LYS A 44 -1.90 4.27 15.94
C LYS A 44 -1.51 5.09 14.71
N ALA A 45 -0.74 4.48 13.80
CA ALA A 45 -0.49 5.02 12.48
C ALA A 45 -1.68 4.76 11.56
N ARG A 46 -1.92 5.69 10.62
CA ARG A 46 -2.92 5.52 9.55
C ARG A 46 -2.27 5.65 8.18
N PRO A 47 -2.63 4.77 7.24
CA PRO A 47 -2.27 4.97 5.84
C PRO A 47 -2.97 6.20 5.26
N ALA A 48 -2.28 6.92 4.39
CA ALA A 48 -2.78 8.11 3.70
C ALA A 48 -2.21 8.21 2.29
N CYS A 49 -2.87 8.98 1.44
CA CYS A 49 -2.36 9.33 0.12
C CYS A 49 -1.91 10.79 0.09
N LEU A 50 -0.69 11.05 -0.36
CA LEU A 50 -0.25 12.34 -0.83
C LEU A 50 -0.53 12.43 -2.33
N LEU A 51 -1.33 13.41 -2.76
CA LEU A 51 -1.84 13.45 -4.13
C LEU A 51 -1.40 14.69 -4.89
N THR A 52 -1.38 14.57 -6.21
CA THR A 52 -1.36 15.71 -7.13
C THR A 52 -2.75 16.37 -7.17
N ALA A 53 -2.86 17.58 -7.71
CA ALA A 53 -4.14 18.26 -7.95
C ALA A 53 -5.08 17.45 -8.88
N LYS A 54 -4.54 16.54 -9.68
CA LYS A 54 -5.31 15.64 -10.56
C LYS A 54 -5.78 14.34 -9.85
N GLY A 55 -5.50 14.20 -8.55
CA GLY A 55 -5.88 13.03 -7.74
C GLY A 55 -5.01 11.79 -7.92
N LYS A 56 -3.88 11.90 -8.66
CA LYS A 56 -2.89 10.82 -8.79
C LYS A 56 -1.94 10.81 -7.60
N LEU A 57 -1.35 9.66 -7.27
CA LEU A 57 -0.41 9.51 -6.18
C LEU A 57 0.88 10.29 -6.42
N CYS A 58 1.32 11.03 -5.40
CA CYS A 58 2.70 11.48 -5.23
C CYS A 58 3.46 10.49 -4.36
N ALA A 59 2.81 10.02 -3.28
CA ALA A 59 3.36 9.02 -2.37
C ALA A 59 2.27 8.34 -1.54
N PRO A 60 2.40 7.04 -1.23
CA PRO A 60 1.70 6.41 -0.13
C PRO A 60 2.40 6.77 1.19
N LEU A 61 1.62 7.10 2.23
CA LEU A 61 2.15 7.55 3.51
C LEU A 61 1.58 6.72 4.66
N GLN A 62 2.34 6.69 5.78
CA GLN A 62 1.85 6.35 7.11
C GLN A 62 1.96 7.61 7.97
N ILE A 63 0.92 7.96 8.73
CA ILE A 63 0.89 9.18 9.52
C ILE A 63 0.42 8.86 10.93
N TRP A 64 1.11 9.40 11.94
CA TRP A 64 0.73 9.26 13.34
C TRP A 64 1.11 10.50 14.16
N ARG A 65 0.55 10.58 15.37
CA ARG A 65 0.92 11.60 16.35
C ARG A 65 2.06 11.12 17.24
N GLN A 66 3.01 11.99 17.49
CA GLN A 66 4.11 11.79 18.43
C GLN A 66 4.27 13.05 19.30
N GLY A 67 3.71 13.01 20.50
CA GLY A 67 3.57 14.21 21.32
C GLY A 67 2.71 15.27 20.61
N ASP A 68 3.25 16.47 20.50
CA ASP A 68 2.61 17.59 19.82
C ASP A 68 2.90 17.64 18.30
N SER A 69 3.72 16.72 17.81
CA SER A 69 4.11 16.66 16.41
C SER A 69 3.33 15.58 15.63
N LEU A 70 3.35 15.73 14.32
CA LEU A 70 2.88 14.71 13.38
C LEU A 70 4.08 14.10 12.67
N ILE A 71 4.16 12.76 12.67
CA ILE A 71 5.17 12.04 11.89
C ILE A 71 4.53 11.57 10.59
N ILE A 72 5.25 11.81 9.50
CA ILE A 72 4.88 11.44 8.14
C ILE A 72 5.96 10.49 7.64
N GLU A 73 5.59 9.25 7.31
CA GLU A 73 6.52 8.26 6.78
C GLU A 73 6.08 7.81 5.40
N GLY A 74 7.04 7.71 4.47
CA GLY A 74 6.82 7.20 3.12
C GLY A 74 7.99 6.37 2.60
N PRO A 75 7.94 5.87 1.35
CA PRO A 75 9.07 5.22 0.70
C PRO A 75 10.29 6.14 0.64
N SER A 76 11.50 5.60 0.91
CA SER A 76 12.73 6.41 0.94
C SER A 76 13.08 7.03 -0.42
N GLU A 77 12.78 6.33 -1.49
CA GLU A 77 12.96 6.81 -2.87
C GLU A 77 12.08 8.02 -3.22
N LEU A 78 11.04 8.27 -2.44
CA LEU A 78 10.15 9.42 -2.59
C LEU A 78 10.43 10.56 -1.59
N SER A 79 11.55 10.51 -0.87
CA SER A 79 11.88 11.50 0.16
C SER A 79 11.81 12.95 -0.36
N GLU A 80 12.49 13.23 -1.47
CA GLU A 80 12.49 14.56 -2.09
C GLU A 80 11.10 14.96 -2.61
N THR A 81 10.37 14.01 -3.20
CA THR A 81 9.01 14.23 -3.70
C THR A 81 8.05 14.58 -2.58
N ILE A 82 8.12 13.86 -1.45
CA ILE A 82 7.28 14.09 -0.27
C ILE A 82 7.58 15.47 0.31
N GLN A 83 8.87 15.77 0.53
CA GLN A 83 9.31 17.04 1.09
C GLN A 83 8.87 18.21 0.22
N ALA A 84 9.26 18.22 -1.05
CA ALA A 84 8.94 19.28 -1.98
C ALA A 84 7.42 19.50 -2.15
N ARG A 85 6.65 18.39 -2.16
CA ARG A 85 5.20 18.46 -2.29
C ARG A 85 4.53 19.07 -1.05
N LEU A 86 5.02 18.75 0.16
CA LEU A 86 4.52 19.34 1.39
C LEU A 86 4.99 20.80 1.53
N GLU A 87 6.25 21.10 1.39
CA GLU A 87 6.79 22.47 1.53
C GLU A 87 6.14 23.48 0.56
N ARG A 88 5.79 23.02 -0.64
CA ARG A 88 5.17 23.88 -1.67
C ARG A 88 3.92 24.64 -1.19
N TYR A 89 3.19 24.10 -0.24
CA TYR A 89 1.93 24.67 0.23
C TYR A 89 2.03 25.29 1.63
N ILE A 90 3.23 25.41 2.18
CA ILE A 90 3.48 26.20 3.40
C ILE A 90 3.61 27.68 2.99
N ILE A 91 2.53 28.44 3.10
CA ILE A 91 2.49 29.83 2.66
C ILE A 91 2.26 30.76 3.86
N ALA A 92 1.20 30.54 4.62
CA ALA A 92 0.79 31.38 5.75
C ALA A 92 0.54 30.57 7.02
N ASP A 93 0.78 29.26 6.96
CA ASP A 93 0.63 28.36 8.10
C ASP A 93 1.88 28.43 8.99
N ASP A 94 1.68 28.52 10.30
CA ASP A 94 2.76 28.44 11.29
C ASP A 94 3.11 26.96 11.53
N VAL A 95 3.90 26.43 10.61
CA VAL A 95 4.35 25.04 10.60
C VAL A 95 5.80 24.92 10.14
N GLU A 96 6.49 23.94 10.67
CA GLU A 96 7.85 23.57 10.29
C GLU A 96 7.87 22.11 9.90
N LEU A 97 8.36 21.79 8.69
CA LEU A 97 8.58 20.43 8.20
C LEU A 97 10.07 20.10 8.30
N LEU A 98 10.43 19.12 9.09
CA LEU A 98 11.81 18.70 9.35
C LEU A 98 12.03 17.26 8.90
N PRO A 99 13.16 16.94 8.26
CA PRO A 99 13.58 15.56 8.12
C PRO A 99 13.71 14.91 9.50
N ALA A 100 13.12 13.75 9.69
CA ALA A 100 13.22 12.99 10.94
C ALA A 100 14.06 11.73 10.71
N ALA A 101 14.98 11.46 11.65
CA ALA A 101 15.79 10.25 11.58
C ALA A 101 14.91 9.00 11.75
N GLN A 102 15.08 8.03 10.87
CA GLN A 102 14.55 6.70 11.11
C GLN A 102 15.48 6.00 12.11
N PRO A 103 14.95 5.43 13.21
CA PRO A 103 15.75 4.55 14.05
C PRO A 103 16.32 3.39 13.22
N ALA A 104 17.61 3.06 13.44
CA ALA A 104 18.26 1.95 12.73
C ALA A 104 19.09 1.12 13.74
N PRO A 105 18.92 -0.21 13.80
CA PRO A 105 17.94 -0.98 13.01
C PRO A 105 16.50 -0.72 13.45
N LEU A 106 15.54 -0.99 12.56
CA LEU A 106 14.12 -0.96 12.86
C LEU A 106 13.52 -2.32 12.48
N PHE A 107 12.81 -2.95 13.39
CA PHE A 107 12.11 -4.21 13.18
C PHE A 107 10.62 -4.02 13.34
N HIS A 108 9.85 -4.68 12.49
CA HIS A 108 8.41 -4.76 12.61
C HIS A 108 8.00 -6.12 13.16
N ILE A 109 7.24 -6.12 14.25
CA ILE A 109 6.69 -7.32 14.85
C ILE A 109 5.24 -7.43 14.40
N VAL A 110 4.89 -8.52 13.72
CA VAL A 110 3.50 -8.90 13.44
C VAL A 110 2.97 -9.67 14.64
N SER A 111 1.92 -9.17 15.28
CA SER A 111 1.34 -9.79 16.46
C SER A 111 -0.16 -9.51 16.55
N SER A 112 -0.89 -10.50 17.04
CA SER A 112 -2.31 -10.35 17.42
C SER A 112 -2.49 -9.65 18.78
N SER A 113 -1.42 -9.53 19.56
CA SER A 113 -1.43 -8.84 20.85
C SER A 113 -1.46 -7.31 20.68
N PRO A 114 -2.03 -6.56 21.64
CA PRO A 114 -1.99 -5.11 21.60
C PRO A 114 -0.55 -4.58 21.51
N ALA A 115 -0.33 -3.61 20.63
CA ALA A 115 0.98 -2.98 20.48
C ALA A 115 1.36 -2.24 21.77
N PRO A 116 2.59 -2.44 22.30
CA PRO A 116 3.07 -1.73 23.49
C PRO A 116 3.39 -0.25 23.21
N SER A 117 3.44 0.12 21.93
CA SER A 117 3.81 1.45 21.46
C SER A 117 2.89 1.87 20.31
N LEU A 118 3.46 2.34 19.19
CA LEU A 118 2.73 2.71 17.99
C LEU A 118 2.27 1.46 17.24
N ALA A 119 0.95 1.27 17.12
CA ALA A 119 0.37 0.27 16.23
C ALA A 119 0.48 0.75 14.78
N ILE A 120 1.09 -0.05 13.94
CA ILE A 120 1.30 0.25 12.51
C ILE A 120 1.09 -1.01 11.67
N ASP A 121 0.49 -0.85 10.49
CA ASP A 121 0.36 -1.92 9.50
C ASP A 121 1.37 -1.69 8.37
N ARG A 122 2.21 -2.70 8.10
CA ARG A 122 3.23 -2.61 7.04
C ARG A 122 3.00 -3.56 5.88
N ILE A 123 2.28 -4.66 6.12
CA ILE A 123 2.09 -5.73 5.13
C ILE A 123 0.64 -6.28 5.11
N GLY A 124 -0.34 -5.47 5.53
CA GLY A 124 -1.74 -5.89 5.69
C GLY A 124 -1.99 -6.65 6.99
N LEU A 125 -1.03 -6.61 7.90
CA LEU A 125 -1.09 -7.21 9.22
C LEU A 125 -0.66 -6.16 10.25
N LEU A 126 -1.52 -5.98 11.26
CA LEU A 126 -1.23 -5.05 12.33
C LEU A 126 -0.07 -5.56 13.18
N GLY A 127 0.77 -4.63 13.60
CA GLY A 127 1.90 -4.91 14.46
C GLY A 127 2.45 -3.62 15.06
N PHE A 128 3.70 -3.64 15.44
CA PHE A 128 4.41 -2.48 15.97
C PHE A 128 5.91 -2.53 15.65
N ASP A 129 6.54 -1.38 15.65
CA ASP A 129 7.96 -1.26 15.38
C ASP A 129 8.78 -1.23 16.68
N THR A 130 9.99 -1.80 16.64
CA THR A 130 10.99 -1.77 17.72
C THR A 130 12.40 -1.59 17.15
N THR A 131 13.29 -1.01 17.95
CA THR A 131 14.73 -0.89 17.62
C THR A 131 15.55 -2.07 18.11
N GLU A 132 14.99 -2.87 19.02
CA GLU A 132 15.62 -4.08 19.53
C GLU A 132 15.21 -5.29 18.67
N LYS A 133 16.20 -6.12 18.29
CA LYS A 133 15.88 -7.35 17.54
C LYS A 133 15.07 -8.28 18.42
N PRO A 134 13.86 -8.71 17.98
CA PRO A 134 13.01 -9.60 18.75
C PRO A 134 13.68 -10.94 19.03
N VAL A 135 13.51 -11.46 20.25
CA VAL A 135 14.02 -12.77 20.67
C VAL A 135 12.83 -13.72 20.85
N GLY A 136 12.99 -14.94 20.35
CA GLY A 136 11.94 -15.98 20.49
C GLY A 136 10.82 -15.92 19.47
N LEU A 137 10.85 -14.96 18.55
CA LEU A 137 9.94 -14.90 17.40
C LEU A 137 10.68 -15.30 16.12
N PRO A 138 10.03 -15.96 15.16
CA PRO A 138 10.62 -16.24 13.86
C PRO A 138 10.85 -14.95 13.06
N GLU A 139 11.98 -14.89 12.37
CA GLU A 139 12.27 -13.83 11.39
C GLU A 139 11.70 -14.24 10.04
N PHE A 140 10.81 -13.42 9.47
CA PHE A 140 10.27 -13.67 8.14
C PHE A 140 11.34 -13.43 7.07
N SER A 141 11.48 -14.37 6.17
CA SER A 141 12.25 -14.21 4.93
C SER A 141 11.58 -13.19 4.00
N LEU A 142 12.34 -12.66 3.03
CA LEU A 142 11.78 -11.75 2.02
C LEU A 142 10.65 -12.39 1.21
N GLY A 143 10.73 -13.70 0.95
CA GLY A 143 9.67 -14.44 0.26
C GLY A 143 8.38 -14.53 1.08
N GLU A 144 8.48 -14.78 2.38
CA GLU A 144 7.31 -14.80 3.29
C GLU A 144 6.69 -13.42 3.42
N ILE A 145 7.49 -12.35 3.56
CA ILE A 145 6.99 -10.97 3.59
C ILE A 145 6.23 -10.65 2.30
N GLU A 146 6.79 -11.04 1.16
CA GLU A 146 6.19 -10.80 -0.14
C GLU A 146 4.87 -11.59 -0.28
N LEU A 147 4.84 -12.85 0.11
CA LEU A 147 3.65 -13.68 0.12
C LEU A 147 2.55 -13.11 1.03
N LEU A 148 2.92 -12.69 2.24
CA LEU A 148 1.98 -12.10 3.21
C LEU A 148 1.34 -10.82 2.67
N ARG A 149 2.13 -9.88 2.11
CA ARG A 149 1.59 -8.64 1.56
C ARG A 149 0.69 -8.88 0.35
N ILE A 150 1.10 -9.78 -0.55
CA ILE A 150 0.31 -10.14 -1.75
C ILE A 150 -1.01 -10.77 -1.31
N ASN A 151 -0.95 -11.73 -0.40
CA ASN A 151 -2.14 -12.38 0.15
C ASN A 151 -3.14 -11.36 0.72
N ARG A 152 -2.67 -10.29 1.36
CA ARG A 152 -3.48 -9.22 1.95
C ARG A 152 -3.83 -8.09 0.97
N GLY A 153 -3.33 -8.13 -0.24
CA GLY A 153 -3.61 -7.10 -1.26
C GLY A 153 -2.92 -5.78 -1.02
N VAL A 154 -1.78 -5.77 -0.32
CA VAL A 154 -1.04 -4.55 0.00
C VAL A 154 -0.19 -4.11 -1.19
N PRO A 155 -0.53 -2.99 -1.85
CA PRO A 155 0.25 -2.47 -2.95
C PRO A 155 1.49 -1.73 -2.46
N ILE A 156 2.59 -1.79 -3.23
CA ILE A 156 3.83 -1.08 -2.94
C ILE A 156 4.24 -0.17 -4.10
N TRP A 157 5.00 0.89 -3.76
CA TRP A 157 5.54 1.81 -4.75
C TRP A 157 6.55 1.12 -5.67
N GLY A 158 6.54 1.50 -6.94
CA GLY A 158 7.40 0.92 -7.96
C GLY A 158 6.89 -0.39 -8.58
N ARG A 159 5.80 -0.96 -8.04
CA ARG A 159 5.12 -2.13 -8.62
C ARG A 159 3.65 -1.85 -8.90
N GLU A 160 2.79 -1.89 -7.87
CA GLU A 160 1.38 -1.57 -8.00
C GLU A 160 1.14 -0.06 -8.03
N LEU A 161 1.93 0.70 -7.27
CA LEU A 161 1.78 2.15 -7.13
C LEU A 161 2.83 2.88 -7.92
N THR A 162 2.37 3.87 -8.69
CA THR A 162 3.19 4.80 -9.48
C THR A 162 2.60 6.20 -9.41
N GLU A 163 3.29 7.17 -9.98
CA GLU A 163 2.82 8.56 -10.13
C GLU A 163 1.56 8.68 -11.01
N ASP A 164 1.23 7.66 -11.78
CA ASP A 164 0.02 7.61 -12.61
C ASP A 164 -1.17 6.94 -11.92
N THR A 165 -0.97 6.32 -10.76
CA THR A 165 -2.01 5.57 -10.06
C THR A 165 -3.02 6.49 -9.37
N LEU A 166 -4.31 6.19 -9.54
CA LEU A 166 -5.38 6.76 -8.73
C LEU A 166 -5.63 5.87 -7.50
N PRO A 167 -5.96 6.42 -6.32
CA PRO A 167 -6.21 5.63 -5.10
C PRO A 167 -7.21 4.49 -5.31
N GLN A 168 -8.29 4.73 -6.06
CA GLN A 168 -9.33 3.74 -6.34
C GLN A 168 -8.87 2.62 -7.26
N GLU A 169 -7.91 2.86 -8.14
CA GLU A 169 -7.33 1.79 -8.96
C GLU A 169 -6.59 0.78 -8.10
N ALA A 170 -5.87 1.25 -7.08
CA ALA A 170 -5.07 0.43 -6.17
C ALA A 170 -5.81 -0.02 -4.90
N ARG A 171 -7.14 0.21 -4.80
CA ARG A 171 -7.97 -0.12 -3.62
C ARG A 171 -7.54 0.59 -2.33
N LEU A 172 -6.92 1.76 -2.45
CA LEU A 172 -6.51 2.56 -1.30
C LEU A 172 -7.67 3.38 -0.70
N GLU A 173 -8.79 3.48 -1.39
CA GLU A 173 -9.92 4.30 -0.98
C GLU A 173 -10.54 3.89 0.36
N ASP A 174 -10.51 2.60 0.70
CA ASP A 174 -11.13 2.09 1.93
C ASP A 174 -10.22 2.25 3.17
N LEU A 175 -8.90 2.35 2.95
CA LEU A 175 -7.91 2.38 4.03
C LEU A 175 -7.28 3.75 4.23
N ALA A 176 -7.06 4.46 3.13
CA ALA A 176 -6.21 5.65 3.08
C ALA A 176 -6.95 6.91 2.60
N VAL A 177 -8.30 6.91 2.55
CA VAL A 177 -9.10 8.08 2.15
C VAL A 177 -10.29 8.24 3.09
N ASP A 178 -10.41 9.41 3.72
CA ASP A 178 -11.62 9.81 4.43
C ASP A 178 -12.46 10.73 3.53
N PHE A 179 -13.63 10.27 3.14
CA PHE A 179 -14.51 11.00 2.24
C PHE A 179 -15.34 12.09 2.93
N ASP A 180 -15.51 12.01 4.25
CA ASP A 180 -16.31 12.92 5.06
C ASP A 180 -15.46 14.00 5.75
N LYS A 181 -14.23 14.22 5.27
CA LYS A 181 -13.33 15.26 5.75
C LYS A 181 -13.42 16.54 4.91
N GLY A 182 -12.80 17.62 5.43
CA GLY A 182 -12.63 18.88 4.70
C GLY A 182 -11.77 18.75 3.44
N CYS A 183 -11.68 19.81 2.66
CA CYS A 183 -10.96 19.83 1.39
C CYS A 183 -9.48 19.48 1.54
N TYR A 184 -8.95 18.77 0.56
CA TYR A 184 -7.52 18.45 0.42
C TYR A 184 -7.13 18.43 -1.07
N VAL A 185 -5.84 18.53 -1.33
CA VAL A 185 -5.33 18.54 -2.72
C VAL A 185 -5.63 17.22 -3.42
N GLY A 186 -6.28 17.28 -4.58
CA GLY A 186 -6.67 16.11 -5.39
C GLY A 186 -8.05 15.53 -5.06
N GLN A 187 -8.75 16.07 -4.06
CA GLN A 187 -10.06 15.55 -3.61
C GLN A 187 -11.11 15.51 -4.71
N GLU A 188 -11.15 16.51 -5.59
CA GLU A 188 -12.20 16.59 -6.63
C GLU A 188 -12.27 15.31 -7.47
N THR A 189 -11.13 14.85 -7.98
CA THR A 189 -11.05 13.62 -8.77
C THR A 189 -11.43 12.39 -7.95
N VAL A 190 -10.90 12.28 -6.72
CA VAL A 190 -11.17 11.15 -5.82
C VAL A 190 -12.65 11.07 -5.45
N SER A 191 -13.28 12.18 -5.08
CA SER A 191 -14.70 12.24 -4.71
C SER A 191 -15.61 11.99 -5.92
N ARG A 192 -15.26 12.51 -7.10
CA ARG A 192 -16.02 12.25 -8.32
C ARG A 192 -15.99 10.77 -8.71
N LEU A 193 -14.86 10.11 -8.59
CA LEU A 193 -14.75 8.66 -8.86
C LEU A 193 -15.58 7.84 -7.88
N LYS A 194 -15.69 8.24 -6.61
CA LYS A 194 -16.56 7.58 -5.63
C LYS A 194 -18.06 7.73 -5.99
N SER A 195 -18.49 8.92 -6.37
CA SER A 195 -19.93 9.24 -6.51
C SER A 195 -20.53 8.79 -7.84
N VAL A 196 -19.85 9.02 -8.97
CA VAL A 196 -20.38 8.78 -10.32
C VAL A 196 -19.38 8.13 -11.26
N GLY A 197 -18.13 8.02 -10.87
CA GLY A 197 -17.04 7.51 -11.70
C GLY A 197 -16.80 6.02 -11.52
N ARG A 198 -16.05 5.47 -12.46
CA ARG A 198 -15.47 4.14 -12.37
C ARG A 198 -14.07 4.23 -12.94
N VAL A 199 -13.14 3.57 -12.29
CA VAL A 199 -11.76 3.44 -12.80
C VAL A 199 -11.73 2.51 -14.02
N ASN A 200 -10.75 2.69 -14.88
CA ASN A 200 -10.58 1.86 -16.09
C ASN A 200 -9.94 0.51 -15.79
N LYS A 201 -9.18 0.45 -14.71
CA LYS A 201 -8.53 -0.77 -14.19
C LYS A 201 -8.60 -0.78 -12.67
N ARG A 202 -8.55 -1.96 -12.08
CA ARG A 202 -8.53 -2.11 -10.61
C ARG A 202 -7.59 -3.24 -10.20
N LEU A 203 -6.94 -3.07 -9.05
CA LEU A 203 -6.09 -4.08 -8.44
C LEU A 203 -6.92 -5.24 -7.89
N HIS A 204 -6.54 -6.45 -8.24
CA HIS A 204 -7.16 -7.70 -7.80
C HIS A 204 -6.13 -8.71 -7.33
N GLY A 205 -6.58 -9.64 -6.49
CA GLY A 205 -5.86 -10.84 -6.13
C GLY A 205 -6.14 -11.98 -7.10
N PHE A 206 -5.13 -12.81 -7.34
CA PHE A 206 -5.22 -13.99 -8.19
C PHE A 206 -4.53 -15.16 -7.51
N LEU A 207 -5.09 -16.37 -7.72
CA LEU A 207 -4.55 -17.63 -7.20
C LEU A 207 -4.40 -18.62 -8.34
N GLY A 208 -3.23 -19.25 -8.44
CA GLY A 208 -2.92 -20.31 -9.39
C GLY A 208 -2.05 -21.40 -8.76
N SER A 209 -1.79 -22.47 -9.51
CA SER A 209 -0.89 -23.54 -9.08
C SER A 209 0.48 -23.53 -9.74
N SER A 210 0.63 -22.74 -10.82
CA SER A 210 1.89 -22.69 -11.57
C SER A 210 2.86 -21.71 -10.91
N GLU A 211 4.12 -22.10 -10.77
CA GLU A 211 5.20 -21.18 -10.46
C GLU A 211 5.41 -20.22 -11.65
N LEU A 212 5.49 -18.94 -11.37
CA LEU A 212 5.63 -17.90 -12.38
C LEU A 212 7.07 -17.36 -12.42
N PRO A 213 7.61 -17.06 -13.61
CA PRO A 213 8.97 -16.53 -13.73
C PRO A 213 9.05 -15.11 -13.17
N ALA A 214 10.11 -14.85 -12.39
CA ALA A 214 10.39 -13.53 -11.86
C ALA A 214 11.03 -12.62 -12.92
N GLY A 215 10.79 -11.31 -12.82
CA GLY A 215 11.47 -10.27 -13.60
C GLY A 215 11.04 -10.16 -15.06
N VAL A 216 9.97 -10.82 -15.46
CA VAL A 216 9.38 -10.72 -16.80
C VAL A 216 7.98 -10.14 -16.74
N PRO A 217 7.53 -9.37 -17.76
CA PRO A 217 6.15 -8.92 -17.84
C PRO A 217 5.18 -10.10 -17.98
N LEU A 218 4.12 -10.11 -17.16
CA LEU A 218 3.09 -11.14 -17.15
C LEU A 218 1.72 -10.52 -17.40
N PHE A 219 0.99 -11.04 -18.38
CA PHE A 219 -0.29 -10.51 -18.84
C PHE A 219 -1.42 -11.48 -18.53
N LEU A 220 -2.54 -10.92 -18.05
CA LEU A 220 -3.79 -11.65 -17.89
C LEU A 220 -4.54 -11.67 -19.22
N ARG A 221 -5.05 -12.85 -19.62
CA ARG A 221 -5.86 -13.04 -20.82
C ARG A 221 -7.13 -13.81 -20.47
N PRO A 222 -8.26 -13.54 -21.13
CA PRO A 222 -9.41 -14.42 -21.05
C PRO A 222 -9.04 -15.81 -21.63
N PRO A 223 -9.55 -16.91 -21.09
CA PRO A 223 -9.22 -18.25 -21.60
C PRO A 223 -9.53 -18.37 -23.10
N GLY A 224 -8.50 -18.75 -23.87
CA GLY A 224 -8.62 -18.93 -25.32
C GLY A 224 -8.73 -17.65 -26.14
N ASP A 225 -8.59 -16.46 -25.54
CA ASP A 225 -8.62 -15.16 -26.23
C ASP A 225 -7.26 -14.45 -26.04
N PRO A 226 -6.56 -14.08 -27.13
CA PRO A 226 -5.26 -13.42 -27.05
C PRO A 226 -5.32 -11.96 -26.54
N SER A 227 -6.51 -11.40 -26.33
CA SER A 227 -6.63 -10.03 -25.83
C SER A 227 -6.10 -9.86 -24.41
N THR A 228 -5.46 -8.72 -24.13
CA THR A 228 -4.91 -8.42 -22.81
C THR A 228 -6.01 -7.90 -21.88
N ALA A 229 -6.37 -8.70 -20.89
CA ALA A 229 -7.34 -8.33 -19.86
C ALA A 229 -6.72 -7.49 -18.73
N GLY A 230 -5.40 -7.63 -18.51
CA GLY A 230 -4.70 -6.95 -17.45
C GLY A 230 -3.24 -7.37 -17.38
N GLN A 231 -2.58 -7.00 -16.25
CA GLN A 231 -1.18 -7.29 -16.00
C GLN A 231 -0.96 -7.70 -14.56
N ILE A 232 -0.17 -8.75 -14.33
CA ILE A 232 0.33 -9.12 -13.00
C ILE A 232 1.47 -8.16 -12.65
N THR A 233 1.43 -7.62 -11.44
CA THR A 233 2.42 -6.67 -10.92
C THR A 233 3.35 -7.31 -9.89
N SER A 234 2.81 -8.24 -9.11
CA SER A 234 3.55 -9.00 -8.09
C SER A 234 3.03 -10.42 -8.00
N HIS A 235 3.91 -11.37 -7.71
CA HIS A 235 3.53 -12.75 -7.41
C HIS A 235 4.52 -13.37 -6.43
N ALA A 236 4.05 -14.35 -5.66
CA ALA A 236 4.86 -15.19 -4.79
C ALA A 236 4.30 -16.61 -4.79
N HIS A 237 5.18 -17.61 -4.82
CA HIS A 237 4.82 -19.00 -4.76
C HIS A 237 4.93 -19.52 -3.32
N ASP A 238 3.86 -20.13 -2.83
CA ASP A 238 3.85 -20.86 -1.57
C ASP A 238 4.20 -22.33 -1.87
N PHE A 239 5.41 -22.72 -1.50
CA PHE A 239 5.91 -24.08 -1.78
C PHE A 239 5.22 -25.13 -0.92
N ASP A 240 4.73 -24.78 0.27
CA ASP A 240 4.05 -25.71 1.16
C ASP A 240 2.65 -26.06 0.64
N MET A 241 1.97 -25.08 0.09
CA MET A 241 0.64 -25.24 -0.50
C MET A 241 0.67 -25.51 -2.00
N ALA A 242 1.82 -25.44 -2.65
CA ALA A 242 2.00 -25.51 -4.10
C ALA A 242 1.04 -24.56 -4.85
N GLN A 243 0.96 -23.32 -4.37
CA GLN A 243 0.09 -22.29 -4.93
C GLN A 243 0.85 -20.98 -5.15
N THR A 244 0.45 -20.25 -6.17
CA THR A 244 0.97 -18.90 -6.47
C THR A 244 -0.11 -17.88 -6.21
N ALA A 245 0.14 -16.98 -5.24
CA ALA A 245 -0.65 -15.78 -5.04
C ALA A 245 -0.07 -14.64 -5.89
N ALA A 246 -0.93 -13.85 -6.51
CA ALA A 246 -0.49 -12.72 -7.33
C ALA A 246 -1.39 -11.49 -7.14
N LEU A 247 -0.80 -10.30 -7.33
CA LEU A 247 -1.50 -9.04 -7.51
C LEU A 247 -1.42 -8.61 -8.98
N GLY A 248 -2.47 -8.00 -9.46
CA GLY A 248 -2.49 -7.50 -10.84
C GLY A 248 -3.62 -6.51 -11.08
N TYR A 249 -3.41 -5.64 -12.05
CA TYR A 249 -4.46 -4.77 -12.54
C TYR A 249 -5.29 -5.45 -13.60
N LEU A 250 -6.61 -5.48 -13.39
CA LEU A 250 -7.58 -6.00 -14.34
C LEU A 250 -8.34 -4.83 -14.96
N ASN A 251 -8.42 -4.80 -16.28
CA ASN A 251 -9.22 -3.83 -17.03
C ASN A 251 -10.70 -4.07 -16.77
N ARG A 252 -11.46 -3.00 -16.55
CA ARG A 252 -12.86 -3.01 -16.16
C ARG A 252 -13.77 -3.86 -17.06
N GLN A 253 -13.52 -3.87 -18.35
CA GLN A 253 -14.33 -4.65 -19.30
C GLN A 253 -14.29 -6.17 -19.03
N PHE A 254 -13.30 -6.65 -18.28
CA PHE A 254 -13.13 -8.06 -17.92
C PHE A 254 -13.48 -8.37 -16.45
N GLU A 255 -14.02 -7.41 -15.70
CA GLU A 255 -14.36 -7.59 -14.28
C GLU A 255 -15.41 -8.69 -14.02
N THR A 256 -16.17 -9.11 -15.01
CA THR A 256 -17.12 -10.21 -14.88
C THR A 256 -16.46 -11.59 -14.96
N LEU A 257 -15.24 -11.67 -15.48
CA LEU A 257 -14.48 -12.91 -15.57
C LEU A 257 -13.82 -13.24 -14.22
N THR A 258 -13.75 -14.50 -13.90
CA THR A 258 -13.09 -15.02 -12.70
C THR A 258 -11.84 -15.84 -12.99
N ARG A 259 -11.67 -16.34 -14.21
CA ARG A 259 -10.53 -17.15 -14.64
C ARG A 259 -9.77 -16.47 -15.76
N PHE A 260 -8.45 -16.59 -15.73
CA PHE A 260 -7.53 -16.00 -16.68
C PHE A 260 -6.36 -16.92 -16.95
N GLU A 261 -5.86 -16.87 -18.17
CA GLU A 261 -4.53 -17.37 -18.52
C GLU A 261 -3.49 -16.30 -18.20
N ILE A 262 -2.31 -16.73 -17.71
CA ILE A 262 -1.15 -15.86 -17.60
C ILE A 262 -0.23 -16.14 -18.79
N ALA A 263 0.11 -15.11 -19.54
CA ALA A 263 0.99 -15.21 -20.67
C ALA A 263 2.19 -14.24 -20.51
N ASP A 264 3.33 -14.64 -21.07
CA ASP A 264 4.49 -13.75 -21.23
C ASP A 264 4.31 -12.78 -22.42
N GLU A 265 5.31 -11.92 -22.65
CA GLU A 265 5.30 -10.95 -23.75
C GLU A 265 5.29 -11.58 -25.15
N THR A 266 5.71 -12.83 -25.29
CA THR A 266 5.65 -13.58 -26.57
C THR A 266 4.25 -14.15 -26.84
N GLY A 267 3.38 -14.15 -25.83
CA GLY A 267 2.05 -14.74 -25.89
C GLY A 267 1.99 -16.19 -25.46
N ARG A 268 3.09 -16.76 -24.96
CA ARG A 268 3.12 -18.12 -24.43
C ARG A 268 2.38 -18.16 -23.10
N VAL A 269 1.42 -19.06 -22.99
CA VAL A 269 0.68 -19.31 -21.73
C VAL A 269 1.58 -20.07 -20.76
N LEU A 270 1.70 -19.54 -19.56
CA LEU A 270 2.53 -20.07 -18.46
C LEU A 270 1.70 -20.80 -17.39
N GLY A 271 0.41 -20.50 -17.31
CA GLY A 271 -0.49 -21.09 -16.35
C GLY A 271 -1.85 -20.40 -16.32
N GLU A 272 -2.70 -20.88 -15.43
CA GLU A 272 -4.04 -20.31 -15.19
C GLU A 272 -4.14 -19.77 -13.78
N VAL A 273 -4.95 -18.73 -13.61
CA VAL A 273 -5.26 -18.14 -12.30
C VAL A 273 -6.74 -17.85 -12.17
N GLU A 274 -7.22 -17.89 -10.95
CA GLU A 274 -8.56 -17.50 -10.58
C GLU A 274 -8.49 -16.20 -9.76
N ARG A 275 -9.35 -15.24 -10.09
CA ARG A 275 -9.49 -14.03 -9.29
C ARG A 275 -10.05 -14.34 -7.92
N ARG A 276 -9.45 -13.79 -6.87
CA ARG A 276 -9.81 -13.98 -5.46
C ARG A 276 -10.03 -12.64 -4.76
N GLU A 277 -10.89 -12.66 -3.77
CA GLU A 277 -10.96 -11.57 -2.79
C GLU A 277 -9.81 -11.70 -1.77
N PHE A 278 -9.51 -10.61 -1.08
CA PHE A 278 -8.46 -10.62 -0.04
C PHE A 278 -9.01 -11.10 1.32
N PRO A 279 -8.28 -11.94 2.05
CA PRO A 279 -7.01 -12.57 1.67
C PRO A 279 -7.18 -13.61 0.55
N ILE A 280 -6.12 -13.79 -0.28
CA ILE A 280 -6.13 -14.66 -1.47
C ILE A 280 -6.07 -16.16 -1.06
N LEU A 281 -5.19 -16.49 -0.09
CA LEU A 281 -4.91 -17.81 0.46
C LEU A 281 -5.77 -18.12 1.70
#